data_27ad611e984cadc65ab7136707a83f63
#
_entry.id   27ad611e984cadc65ab7136707a83f63
#
_cell.length_a   1.000
_cell.length_b   1.000
_cell.length_c   1.000
_cell.angle_alpha   90.00
_cell.angle_beta   90.00
_cell.angle_gamma   90.00
#
_symmetry.space_group_name_H-M   'P 1'
#
loop_
_entity.id
_entity.type
_entity.pdbx_description
1 polymer ?
#
loop_
_entity_poly.entity_id
_entity_poly.type
_entity_poly.pdbx_seq_one_letter_code
_entity_poly.pdbx_strand_id
1 'polypeptide(L)'
;RVQKYVHNLKSKLDAKTKNVKLHILRSDGGLASARSAEDFPVNLLMSGPAGGVTGALWVAVRAGFPNLLTVDVGGTSTDVALINNGQPRLRRETTVGDVTVRASSVDIRTVGAGGGSIAHVPELTGALRVGPQSAGADPGPAAYGKGGVEPTVTDANVVLGYLPEQQKL
;
A
#
# COMPACT_ATOMS: atom_id res chain seq x y z
N ARG A 1 14.64 -13.61 -4.59
CA ARG A 1 15.02 -12.34 -3.91
C ARG A 1 14.39 -12.25 -2.52
N VAL A 2 13.09 -12.44 -2.36
CA VAL A 2 12.37 -12.35 -1.06
C VAL A 2 12.93 -13.33 -0.05
N GLN A 3 13.14 -14.59 -0.42
CA GLN A 3 13.76 -15.61 0.45
C GLN A 3 15.09 -15.14 1.05
N LYS A 4 16.01 -14.62 0.20
CA LYS A 4 17.31 -14.10 0.65
C LYS A 4 17.16 -12.89 1.59
N TYR A 5 16.17 -12.04 1.33
CA TYR A 5 15.87 -10.89 2.19
C TYR A 5 15.41 -11.33 3.58
N VAL A 6 14.44 -12.24 3.65
CA VAL A 6 13.90 -12.77 4.92
C VAL A 6 14.99 -13.48 5.71
N HIS A 7 15.80 -14.31 5.07
CA HIS A 7 16.94 -14.99 5.69
C HIS A 7 17.94 -13.99 6.30
N ASN A 8 18.34 -12.97 5.53
CA ASN A 8 19.27 -11.95 6.01
C ASN A 8 18.68 -11.14 7.17
N LEU A 9 17.38 -10.80 7.09
CA LEU A 9 16.69 -10.08 8.16
C LEU A 9 16.69 -10.89 9.46
N LYS A 10 16.32 -12.18 9.37
CA LYS A 10 16.34 -13.10 10.52
C LYS A 10 17.72 -13.20 11.13
N SER A 11 18.76 -13.41 10.31
CA SER A 11 20.15 -13.53 10.77
C SER A 11 20.63 -12.25 11.48
N LYS A 12 20.30 -11.07 10.96
CA LYS A 12 20.64 -9.79 11.58
C LYS A 12 19.91 -9.55 12.90
N LEU A 13 18.65 -9.99 13.00
CA LEU A 13 17.89 -9.91 14.24
C LEU A 13 18.45 -10.85 15.30
N ASP A 14 18.74 -12.09 14.96
CA ASP A 14 19.33 -13.08 15.88
C ASP A 14 20.68 -12.64 16.42
N ALA A 15 21.48 -11.92 15.62
CA ALA A 15 22.75 -11.37 16.04
C ALA A 15 22.62 -10.21 17.05
N LYS A 16 21.51 -9.44 16.99
CA LYS A 16 21.28 -8.26 17.83
C LYS A 16 20.44 -8.55 19.07
N THR A 17 19.58 -9.55 19.02
CA THR A 17 18.57 -9.80 20.06
C THR A 17 18.44 -11.29 20.33
N LYS A 18 18.43 -11.67 21.61
CA LYS A 18 18.20 -13.06 22.03
C LYS A 18 16.70 -13.34 22.13
N ASN A 19 16.28 -14.51 21.64
CA ASN A 19 14.89 -15.03 21.76
C ASN A 19 13.79 -14.22 21.10
N VAL A 20 14.07 -13.45 20.04
CA VAL A 20 13.04 -12.75 19.26
C VAL A 20 12.47 -13.67 18.18
N LYS A 21 11.15 -13.82 18.18
CA LYS A 21 10.42 -14.52 17.11
C LYS A 21 10.06 -13.52 16.01
N LEU A 22 10.63 -13.70 14.82
CA LEU A 22 10.25 -12.94 13.64
C LEU A 22 9.02 -13.56 13.01
N HIS A 23 7.95 -12.78 12.96
CA HIS A 23 6.74 -13.10 12.19
C HIS A 23 6.63 -12.14 11.00
N ILE A 24 6.21 -12.68 9.87
CA ILE A 24 6.04 -11.93 8.62
C ILE A 24 4.58 -11.98 8.23
N LEU A 25 4.02 -10.84 7.91
CA LEU A 25 2.63 -10.74 7.47
C LEU A 25 2.46 -11.36 6.09
N ARG A 26 1.37 -12.10 5.91
CA ARG A 26 0.99 -12.74 4.66
C ARG A 26 -0.05 -11.92 3.90
N SER A 27 -0.19 -12.23 2.63
CA SER A 27 -1.18 -11.60 1.74
C SER A 27 -2.63 -11.82 2.18
N ASP A 28 -2.92 -12.86 2.95
CA ASP A 28 -4.24 -13.16 3.52
C ASP A 28 -4.50 -12.51 4.89
N GLY A 29 -3.57 -11.67 5.37
CA GLY A 29 -3.65 -11.01 6.68
C GLY A 29 -3.18 -11.87 7.85
N GLY A 30 -2.81 -13.13 7.62
CA GLY A 30 -2.22 -14.01 8.61
C GLY A 30 -0.72 -13.76 8.83
N LEU A 31 -0.14 -14.45 9.82
CA LEU A 31 1.28 -14.39 10.11
C LEU A 31 1.98 -15.71 9.71
N ALA A 32 3.19 -15.60 9.17
CA ALA A 32 4.08 -16.70 8.88
C ALA A 32 5.35 -16.60 9.73
N SER A 33 5.96 -17.75 10.07
CA SER A 33 7.33 -17.77 10.56
C SER A 33 8.30 -17.34 9.46
N ALA A 34 9.50 -16.88 9.82
CA ALA A 34 10.53 -16.55 8.84
C ALA A 34 10.80 -17.73 7.89
N ARG A 35 10.89 -18.95 8.41
CA ARG A 35 11.10 -20.17 7.60
C ARG A 35 9.96 -20.39 6.60
N SER A 36 8.70 -20.29 7.04
CA SER A 36 7.55 -20.44 6.12
C SER A 36 7.52 -19.35 5.05
N ALA A 37 7.96 -18.14 5.37
CA ALA A 37 8.06 -17.04 4.40
C ALA A 37 9.21 -17.25 3.40
N GLU A 38 10.30 -17.88 3.82
CA GLU A 38 11.41 -18.31 2.94
C GLU A 38 10.98 -19.42 1.98
N ASP A 39 10.25 -20.43 2.49
CA ASP A 39 9.81 -21.58 1.71
C ASP A 39 8.70 -21.21 0.71
N PHE A 40 7.79 -20.30 1.09
CA PHE A 40 6.62 -19.90 0.30
C PHE A 40 6.51 -18.38 0.14
N PRO A 41 7.47 -17.71 -0.51
CA PRO A 41 7.48 -16.25 -0.65
C PRO A 41 6.29 -15.70 -1.44
N VAL A 42 5.62 -16.53 -2.23
CA VAL A 42 4.40 -16.19 -2.98
C VAL A 42 3.27 -15.71 -2.06
N ASN A 43 3.20 -16.18 -0.83
CA ASN A 43 2.21 -15.76 0.15
C ASN A 43 2.43 -14.33 0.67
N LEU A 44 3.50 -13.65 0.24
CA LEU A 44 3.86 -12.30 0.69
C LEU A 44 3.61 -11.22 -0.37
N LEU A 45 3.13 -11.57 -1.56
CA LEU A 45 3.00 -10.66 -2.71
C LEU A 45 2.20 -9.39 -2.38
N MET A 46 1.12 -9.53 -1.61
CA MET A 46 0.21 -8.44 -1.21
C MET A 46 0.25 -8.17 0.30
N SER A 47 1.34 -8.54 0.97
CA SER A 47 1.43 -8.45 2.44
C SER A 47 1.38 -7.02 2.97
N GLY A 48 1.93 -6.04 2.23
CA GLY A 48 1.87 -4.62 2.61
C GLY A 48 0.42 -4.11 2.68
N PRO A 49 -0.33 -4.09 1.56
CA PRO A 49 -1.74 -3.72 1.55
C PRO A 49 -2.59 -4.53 2.54
N ALA A 50 -2.37 -5.85 2.64
CA ALA A 50 -3.07 -6.70 3.61
C ALA A 50 -2.82 -6.27 5.06
N GLY A 51 -1.63 -5.72 5.35
CA GLY A 51 -1.30 -5.16 6.65
C GLY A 51 -2.13 -3.94 6.99
N GLY A 52 -2.30 -3.03 6.05
CA GLY A 52 -3.16 -1.86 6.18
C GLY A 52 -4.61 -2.25 6.50
N VAL A 53 -5.16 -3.21 5.74
CA VAL A 53 -6.52 -3.73 5.96
C VAL A 53 -6.66 -4.40 7.33
N THR A 54 -5.68 -5.22 7.74
CA THR A 54 -5.71 -5.90 9.04
C THR A 54 -5.61 -4.89 10.20
N GLY A 55 -4.77 -3.87 10.06
CA GLY A 55 -4.65 -2.79 11.04
C GLY A 55 -5.94 -1.98 11.18
N ALA A 56 -6.54 -1.59 10.05
CA ALA A 56 -7.82 -0.88 10.03
C ALA A 56 -8.93 -1.70 10.67
N LEU A 57 -9.01 -3.00 10.37
CA LEU A 57 -9.95 -3.93 10.99
C LEU A 57 -9.78 -3.99 12.50
N TRP A 58 -8.53 -4.10 12.98
CA TRP A 58 -8.23 -4.16 14.41
C TRP A 58 -8.74 -2.92 15.17
N VAL A 59 -8.55 -1.74 14.59
CA VAL A 59 -9.06 -0.47 15.15
C VAL A 59 -10.59 -0.40 15.10
N ALA A 60 -11.15 -0.70 13.93
CA ALA A 60 -12.59 -0.55 13.69
C ALA A 60 -13.43 -1.46 14.55
N VAL A 61 -13.04 -2.73 14.72
CA VAL A 61 -13.75 -3.69 15.57
C VAL A 61 -13.77 -3.22 17.03
N ARG A 62 -12.63 -2.67 17.53
CA ARG A 62 -12.57 -2.09 18.88
C ARG A 62 -13.41 -0.84 19.06
N ALA A 63 -13.59 -0.09 18.00
CA ALA A 63 -14.47 1.09 17.96
C ALA A 63 -15.96 0.73 17.75
N GLY A 64 -16.30 -0.55 17.60
CA GLY A 64 -17.67 -1.03 17.40
C GLY A 64 -18.16 -0.98 15.95
N PHE A 65 -17.26 -0.84 14.97
CA PHE A 65 -17.59 -0.79 13.53
C PHE A 65 -17.12 -2.05 12.80
N PRO A 66 -17.94 -3.14 12.77
CA PRO A 66 -17.56 -4.39 12.11
C PRO A 66 -17.68 -4.34 10.57
N ASN A 67 -18.37 -3.33 10.03
CA ASN A 67 -18.58 -3.15 8.59
C ASN A 67 -17.95 -1.84 8.16
N LEU A 68 -16.96 -1.89 7.27
CA LEU A 68 -16.23 -0.70 6.81
C LEU A 68 -15.59 -0.91 5.44
N LEU A 69 -15.28 0.20 4.80
CA LEU A 69 -14.42 0.29 3.64
C LEU A 69 -13.09 0.89 4.10
N THR A 70 -11.99 0.19 3.84
CA THR A 70 -10.65 0.77 4.03
C THR A 70 -10.26 1.52 2.76
N VAL A 71 -9.63 2.69 2.93
CA VAL A 71 -9.09 3.50 1.83
C VAL A 71 -7.68 3.91 2.22
N ASP A 72 -6.70 3.41 1.50
CA ASP A 72 -5.28 3.74 1.71
C ASP A 72 -4.77 4.50 0.47
N VAL A 73 -4.60 5.80 0.63
CA VAL A 73 -4.17 6.70 -0.45
C VAL A 73 -2.66 6.83 -0.42
N GLY A 74 -2.00 6.14 -1.34
CA GLY A 74 -0.56 6.25 -1.55
C GLY A 74 -0.18 7.39 -2.51
N GLY A 75 1.10 7.46 -2.87
CA GLY A 75 1.60 8.45 -3.84
C GLY A 75 1.11 8.21 -5.27
N THR A 76 1.00 6.95 -5.69
CA THR A 76 0.67 6.58 -7.08
C THR A 76 -0.71 5.95 -7.19
N SER A 77 -1.17 5.26 -6.17
CA SER A 77 -2.40 4.47 -6.18
C SER A 77 -3.14 4.57 -4.85
N THR A 78 -4.40 4.20 -4.89
CA THR A 78 -5.27 4.06 -3.73
C THR A 78 -5.73 2.62 -3.62
N ASP A 79 -5.49 2.00 -2.49
CA ASP A 79 -5.93 0.65 -2.18
C ASP A 79 -7.24 0.68 -1.37
N VAL A 80 -8.23 -0.09 -1.84
CA VAL A 80 -9.57 -0.15 -1.24
C VAL A 80 -9.91 -1.60 -0.91
N ALA A 81 -10.37 -1.87 0.31
CA ALA A 81 -10.86 -3.18 0.69
C ALA A 81 -12.16 -3.11 1.50
N LEU A 82 -13.04 -4.08 1.25
CA LEU A 82 -14.31 -4.21 1.96
C LEU A 82 -14.15 -5.18 3.13
N ILE A 83 -14.56 -4.74 4.31
CA ILE A 83 -14.68 -5.55 5.51
C ILE A 83 -16.17 -5.67 5.86
N ASN A 84 -16.64 -6.88 6.00
CA ASN A 84 -18.03 -7.18 6.33
C ASN A 84 -18.09 -8.10 7.56
N ASN A 85 -18.86 -7.72 8.58
CA ASN A 85 -18.98 -8.45 9.85
C ASN A 85 -17.61 -8.79 10.49
N GLY A 86 -16.67 -7.84 10.47
CA GLY A 86 -15.34 -8.04 11.04
C GLY A 86 -14.44 -9.01 10.25
N GLN A 87 -14.77 -9.29 8.99
CA GLN A 87 -14.04 -10.22 8.14
C GLN A 87 -13.65 -9.53 6.82
N PRO A 88 -12.38 -9.45 6.46
CA PRO A 88 -11.98 -9.00 5.14
C PRO A 88 -12.33 -10.08 4.11
N ARG A 89 -12.76 -9.64 2.94
CA ARG A 89 -13.00 -10.56 1.84
C ARG A 89 -11.67 -11.13 1.34
N LEU A 90 -11.62 -12.44 1.08
CA LEU A 90 -10.45 -13.12 0.54
C LEU A 90 -10.65 -13.51 -0.91
N ARG A 91 -9.57 -13.47 -1.68
CA ARG A 91 -9.44 -14.05 -3.03
C ARG A 91 -8.58 -15.31 -2.97
N ARG A 92 -8.85 -16.26 -3.82
CA ARG A 92 -8.05 -17.48 -3.98
C ARG A 92 -6.93 -17.34 -5.01
N GLU A 93 -7.05 -16.32 -5.87
CA GLU A 93 -6.12 -16.05 -6.95
C GLU A 93 -5.76 -14.56 -6.95
N THR A 94 -4.51 -14.25 -7.22
CA THR A 94 -3.98 -12.89 -7.34
C THR A 94 -3.25 -12.77 -8.65
N THR A 95 -3.59 -11.75 -9.45
CA THR A 95 -2.88 -11.43 -10.69
C THR A 95 -1.88 -10.32 -10.42
N VAL A 96 -0.62 -10.55 -10.78
CA VAL A 96 0.46 -9.57 -10.70
C VAL A 96 1.11 -9.46 -12.08
N GLY A 97 0.92 -8.34 -12.75
CA GLY A 97 1.24 -8.20 -14.17
C GLY A 97 0.45 -9.21 -14.99
N ASP A 98 1.12 -9.99 -15.83
CA ASP A 98 0.52 -11.02 -16.70
C ASP A 98 0.44 -12.40 -16.05
N VAL A 99 0.83 -12.52 -14.76
CA VAL A 99 0.90 -13.81 -14.08
C VAL A 99 -0.22 -13.93 -13.03
N THR A 100 -1.04 -14.97 -13.15
CA THR A 100 -2.03 -15.33 -12.12
C THR A 100 -1.45 -16.40 -11.20
N VAL A 101 -1.48 -16.10 -9.92
CA VAL A 101 -0.96 -16.96 -8.85
C VAL A 101 -2.09 -17.44 -7.96
N ARG A 102 -2.14 -18.75 -7.69
CA ARG A 102 -3.10 -19.33 -6.73
C ARG A 102 -2.55 -19.24 -5.31
N ALA A 103 -2.69 -18.08 -4.72
CA ALA A 103 -2.37 -17.84 -3.31
C ALA A 103 -3.48 -17.00 -2.69
N SER A 104 -3.89 -17.37 -1.47
CA SER A 104 -4.92 -16.62 -0.75
C SER A 104 -4.42 -15.21 -0.42
N SER A 105 -5.23 -14.21 -0.74
CA SER A 105 -4.94 -12.81 -0.42
C SER A 105 -6.21 -12.07 -0.04
N VAL A 106 -6.07 -10.98 0.72
CA VAL A 106 -7.17 -10.03 0.94
C VAL A 106 -7.61 -9.46 -0.41
N ASP A 107 -8.93 -9.36 -0.63
CA ASP A 107 -9.51 -8.77 -1.84
C ASP A 107 -9.34 -7.24 -1.81
N ILE A 108 -8.18 -6.77 -2.25
CA ILE A 108 -7.86 -5.36 -2.36
C ILE A 108 -8.03 -4.93 -3.81
N ARG A 109 -8.69 -3.79 -4.01
CA ARG A 109 -8.85 -3.12 -5.29
C ARG A 109 -7.96 -1.91 -5.33
N THR A 110 -7.05 -1.89 -6.29
CA THR A 110 -6.15 -0.76 -6.51
C THR A 110 -6.69 0.13 -7.61
N VAL A 111 -6.80 1.42 -7.32
CA VAL A 111 -7.16 2.46 -8.28
C VAL A 111 -5.91 3.28 -8.56
N GLY A 112 -5.63 3.56 -9.83
CA GLY A 112 -4.50 4.39 -10.27
C GLY A 112 -4.75 5.88 -10.02
N ALA A 113 -5.02 6.24 -8.78
CA ALA A 113 -5.20 7.61 -8.30
C ALA A 113 -4.55 7.74 -6.93
N GLY A 114 -3.70 8.72 -6.75
CA GLY A 114 -2.95 8.95 -5.51
C GLY A 114 -2.44 10.38 -5.40
N GLY A 115 -1.64 10.65 -4.38
CA GLY A 115 -1.10 11.98 -4.12
C GLY A 115 -0.27 12.55 -5.28
N GLY A 116 0.44 11.70 -6.03
CA GLY A 116 1.22 12.09 -7.20
C GLY A 116 0.45 12.19 -8.50
N SER A 117 -0.87 11.96 -8.51
CA SER A 117 -1.69 12.09 -9.72
C SER A 117 -1.62 13.52 -10.26
N ILE A 118 -1.24 13.66 -11.53
CA ILE A 118 -1.01 14.94 -12.20
C ILE A 118 -2.34 15.55 -12.63
N ALA A 119 -2.55 16.82 -12.31
CA ALA A 119 -3.68 17.60 -12.77
C ALA A 119 -3.32 18.27 -14.10
N HIS A 120 -4.20 18.15 -15.10
CA HIS A 120 -3.99 18.69 -16.44
C HIS A 120 -5.32 19.05 -17.12
N VAL A 121 -5.25 19.91 -18.11
CA VAL A 121 -6.40 20.30 -18.94
C VAL A 121 -6.11 19.91 -20.39
N PRO A 122 -6.68 18.78 -20.89
CA PRO A 122 -6.52 18.39 -22.27
C PRO A 122 -7.12 19.43 -23.21
N GLU A 123 -6.39 19.81 -24.27
CA GLU A 123 -6.83 20.80 -25.27
C GLU A 123 -8.19 20.47 -25.89
N LEU A 124 -8.43 19.18 -26.18
CA LEU A 124 -9.65 18.72 -26.84
C LEU A 124 -10.92 18.94 -25.98
N THR A 125 -10.82 18.81 -24.66
CA THR A 125 -12.00 18.86 -23.79
C THR A 125 -12.10 20.13 -22.97
N GLY A 126 -10.98 20.84 -22.74
CA GLY A 126 -10.91 22.01 -21.86
C GLY A 126 -11.28 21.75 -20.41
N ALA A 127 -11.53 20.50 -20.03
CA ALA A 127 -11.95 20.13 -18.68
C ALA A 127 -10.74 19.69 -17.83
N LEU A 128 -10.71 20.13 -16.56
CA LEU A 128 -9.70 19.68 -15.61
C LEU A 128 -9.81 18.16 -15.40
N ARG A 129 -8.69 17.46 -15.55
CA ARG A 129 -8.53 16.04 -15.22
C ARG A 129 -7.41 15.84 -14.23
N VAL A 130 -7.51 14.78 -13.43
CA VAL A 130 -6.49 14.35 -12.47
C VAL A 130 -6.14 12.89 -12.75
N GLY A 131 -4.88 12.65 -13.12
CA GLY A 131 -4.44 11.33 -13.57
C GLY A 131 -4.92 11.00 -15.01
N PRO A 132 -4.68 9.75 -15.47
CA PRO A 132 -4.06 8.62 -14.77
C PRO A 132 -2.54 8.76 -14.58
N GLN A 133 -1.90 9.78 -15.17
CA GLN A 133 -0.46 10.01 -15.05
C GLN A 133 -0.12 10.39 -13.59
N SER A 134 1.03 9.90 -13.12
CA SER A 134 1.55 10.19 -11.80
C SER A 134 2.97 10.73 -11.89
N ALA A 135 3.29 11.72 -11.08
CA ALA A 135 4.66 12.23 -10.95
C ALA A 135 5.61 11.22 -10.26
N GLY A 136 5.08 10.11 -9.74
CA GLY A 136 5.87 9.11 -9.04
C GLY A 136 6.50 9.61 -7.74
N ALA A 137 7.63 9.01 -7.37
CA ALA A 137 8.41 9.40 -6.18
C ALA A 137 9.65 10.22 -6.54
N ASP A 138 10.10 10.17 -7.80
CA ASP A 138 11.28 10.87 -8.31
C ASP A 138 11.00 11.32 -9.77
N PRO A 139 10.95 12.65 -10.05
CA PRO A 139 11.10 13.77 -9.11
C PRO A 139 9.93 13.93 -8.12
N GLY A 140 8.75 13.34 -8.42
CA GLY A 140 7.57 13.43 -7.58
C GLY A 140 6.86 14.79 -7.67
N PRO A 141 5.88 15.04 -6.77
CA PRO A 141 5.21 16.32 -6.60
C PRO A 141 6.20 17.48 -6.43
N ALA A 142 5.81 18.68 -6.87
CA ALA A 142 6.62 19.89 -6.69
C ALA A 142 6.91 20.14 -5.19
N ALA A 143 5.95 19.83 -4.32
CA ALA A 143 6.08 19.94 -2.86
C ALA A 143 7.23 19.11 -2.26
N TYR A 144 7.75 18.10 -2.97
CA TYR A 144 8.90 17.31 -2.50
C TYR A 144 10.24 18.06 -2.65
N GLY A 145 10.28 19.14 -3.44
CA GLY A 145 11.51 19.90 -3.69
C GLY A 145 12.59 19.16 -4.46
N LYS A 146 12.23 18.08 -5.18
CA LYS A 146 13.14 17.22 -5.97
C LYS A 146 13.15 17.53 -7.47
N GLY A 147 12.57 18.69 -7.87
CA GLY A 147 12.52 19.13 -9.27
C GLY A 147 11.23 18.75 -10.01
N GLY A 148 10.20 18.27 -9.33
CA GLY A 148 8.86 18.12 -9.90
C GLY A 148 8.28 19.49 -10.26
N VAL A 149 7.63 19.59 -11.44
CA VAL A 149 7.06 20.86 -11.96
C VAL A 149 5.57 20.74 -12.32
N GLU A 150 5.07 19.53 -12.43
CA GLU A 150 3.67 19.31 -12.76
C GLU A 150 2.79 19.33 -11.50
N PRO A 151 1.63 20.00 -11.55
CA PRO A 151 0.76 20.10 -10.40
C PRO A 151 0.13 18.74 -10.06
N THR A 152 0.20 18.33 -8.80
CA THR A 152 -0.34 17.06 -8.32
C THR A 152 -1.38 17.26 -7.23
N VAL A 153 -2.08 16.18 -6.83
CA VAL A 153 -2.98 16.16 -5.68
C VAL A 153 -2.23 16.51 -4.40
N THR A 154 -0.97 16.05 -4.23
CA THR A 154 -0.14 16.42 -3.07
C THR A 154 0.10 17.93 -3.01
N ASP A 155 0.44 18.55 -4.15
CA ASP A 155 0.67 20.01 -4.21
C ASP A 155 -0.60 20.77 -3.86
N ALA A 156 -1.76 20.34 -4.35
CA ALA A 156 -3.04 20.92 -3.99
C ALA A 156 -3.32 20.82 -2.47
N ASN A 157 -3.01 19.68 -1.86
CA ASN A 157 -3.19 19.47 -0.42
C ASN A 157 -2.27 20.39 0.42
N VAL A 158 -1.06 20.67 -0.06
CA VAL A 158 -0.16 21.64 0.59
C VAL A 158 -0.75 23.06 0.48
N VAL A 159 -1.17 23.47 -0.72
CA VAL A 159 -1.77 24.80 -0.94
C VAL A 159 -3.05 25.01 -0.12
N LEU A 160 -3.85 23.95 0.06
CA LEU A 160 -5.08 23.99 0.86
C LEU A 160 -4.82 23.87 2.37
N GLY A 161 -3.56 23.66 2.79
CA GLY A 161 -3.20 23.55 4.20
C GLY A 161 -3.54 22.20 4.84
N TYR A 162 -3.91 21.18 4.04
CA TYR A 162 -4.13 19.82 4.54
C TYR A 162 -2.80 19.10 4.84
N LEU A 163 -1.74 19.48 4.16
CA LEU A 163 -0.37 19.06 4.44
C LEU A 163 0.47 20.28 4.82
N PRO A 164 1.32 20.19 5.86
CA PRO A 164 2.17 21.30 6.25
C PRO A 164 3.29 21.54 5.23
N GLU A 165 3.55 22.79 4.87
CA GLU A 165 4.59 23.19 3.90
C GLU A 165 6.02 22.76 4.28
N GLN A 166 6.29 22.62 5.58
CA GLN A 166 7.61 22.29 6.11
C GLN A 166 7.84 20.80 6.34
N GLN A 167 6.86 19.96 6.04
CA GLN A 167 7.01 18.52 6.19
C GLN A 167 7.92 18.00 5.06
N LYS A 168 9.03 17.36 5.42
CA LYS A 168 9.82 16.58 4.47
C LYS A 168 9.02 15.33 4.10
N LEU A 169 8.46 15.36 2.92
CA LEU A 169 7.69 14.27 2.32
C LEU A 169 8.60 13.31 1.55
#